data_d68c202835b01b857f69cac0907e0879
#
_entry.id   d68c202835b01b857f69cac0907e0879
#
_cell.length_a   1.000
_cell.length_b   1.000
_cell.length_c   1.000
_cell.angle_alpha   90.00
_cell.angle_beta   90.00
_cell.angle_gamma   90.00
#
_symmetry.space_group_name_H-M   'P 1'
#
loop_
_entity.id
_entity.type
_entity.pdbx_description
1 polymer ?
#
loop_
_entity_poly.entity_id
_entity_poly.type
_entity_poly.pdbx_seq_one_letter_code
_entity_poly.pdbx_strand_id
1 'polypeptide(L)'
;MYENKQERKPTLKIGNATFITSAATEKQFITPDKPVIAVCGKSNVGKSSFINMLANQKKLAKTSSAPGRTRLVNYFDFGAFILADLPGYGFAQVSKTEKAKWAKTLDAFFRDKEKITHVFMLADCRHDPTVDDVQMIEYLHFHVIPFTVVLTKGDKLSKMKLKEHKRAIANDLYLTENNLLATSSETGYGKDDVLLRIEELLQRANEEIGD
;
A
#
# COMPACT_ATOMS: atom_id res chain seq x y z
N MET A 1 14.61 -18.48 -26.05
CA MET A 1 15.28 -17.17 -26.00
C MET A 1 14.77 -16.47 -24.76
N TYR A 2 15.56 -16.42 -23.66
CA TYR A 2 15.22 -15.64 -22.49
C TYR A 2 15.68 -14.22 -22.78
N GLU A 3 14.73 -13.33 -23.06
CA GLU A 3 15.02 -11.91 -23.16
C GLU A 3 15.59 -11.44 -21.82
N ASN A 4 16.81 -10.91 -21.89
CA ASN A 4 17.47 -10.20 -20.82
C ASN A 4 16.57 -9.00 -20.49
N LYS A 5 15.72 -9.10 -19.44
CA LYS A 5 15.07 -7.93 -18.85
C LYS A 5 16.21 -7.04 -18.35
N GLN A 6 16.65 -6.08 -19.16
CA GLN A 6 17.43 -4.96 -18.65
C GLN A 6 16.68 -4.41 -17.45
N GLU A 7 17.34 -4.38 -16.29
CA GLU A 7 16.78 -3.81 -15.06
C GLU A 7 16.47 -2.34 -15.34
N ARG A 8 15.22 -2.07 -15.74
CA ARG A 8 14.73 -0.71 -15.92
C ARG A 8 14.79 -0.03 -14.55
N LYS A 9 15.47 1.09 -14.46
CA LYS A 9 15.47 1.91 -13.25
C LYS A 9 14.33 2.92 -13.31
N PRO A 10 13.67 3.22 -12.17
CA PRO A 10 12.63 4.23 -12.14
C PRO A 10 13.23 5.61 -12.49
N THR A 11 12.52 6.38 -13.30
CA THR A 11 12.82 7.77 -13.57
C THR A 11 12.11 8.69 -12.57
N LEU A 12 11.03 8.20 -11.96
CA LEU A 12 10.29 8.88 -10.92
C LEU A 12 11.18 9.17 -9.71
N LYS A 13 11.45 10.44 -9.48
CA LYS A 13 12.17 10.90 -8.30
C LYS A 13 11.18 11.42 -7.28
N ILE A 14 11.12 10.76 -6.14
CA ILE A 14 10.40 11.31 -4.99
C ILE A 14 11.27 12.42 -4.40
N GLY A 15 10.79 13.65 -4.52
CA GLY A 15 11.44 14.82 -3.94
C GLY A 15 11.25 14.87 -2.42
N ASN A 16 10.95 16.05 -1.90
CA ASN A 16 10.66 16.22 -0.48
C ASN A 16 9.18 15.91 -0.21
N ALA A 17 8.86 14.64 0.11
CA ALA A 17 7.51 14.28 0.48
C ALA A 17 7.10 14.96 1.79
N THR A 18 5.86 15.49 1.86
CA THR A 18 5.37 16.25 3.01
C THR A 18 4.03 15.70 3.53
N PHE A 19 3.83 15.78 4.83
CA PHE A 19 2.53 15.50 5.44
C PHE A 19 1.55 16.63 5.14
N ILE A 20 0.33 16.30 4.69
CA ILE A 20 -0.72 17.27 4.40
C ILE A 20 -1.65 17.39 5.61
N THR A 21 -2.38 16.31 5.91
CA THR A 21 -3.40 16.29 6.96
C THR A 21 -3.76 14.88 7.40
N SER A 22 -4.52 14.78 8.49
CA SER A 22 -5.16 13.55 8.94
C SER A 22 -6.67 13.74 8.97
N ALA A 23 -7.41 12.79 8.41
CA ALA A 23 -8.87 12.80 8.34
C ALA A 23 -9.47 11.69 9.21
N ALA A 24 -10.35 12.05 10.12
CA ALA A 24 -11.09 11.13 10.99
C ALA A 24 -12.48 10.78 10.45
N THR A 25 -13.01 11.62 9.56
CA THR A 25 -14.36 11.50 9.02
C THR A 25 -14.34 11.79 7.52
N GLU A 26 -15.35 11.31 6.80
CA GLU A 26 -15.54 11.53 5.38
C GLU A 26 -15.48 13.03 4.98
N LYS A 27 -16.06 13.91 5.80
CA LYS A 27 -16.06 15.36 5.56
C LYS A 27 -14.65 15.99 5.55
N GLN A 28 -13.66 15.29 6.09
CA GLN A 28 -12.27 15.73 6.16
C GLN A 28 -11.40 15.10 5.05
N PHE A 29 -11.97 14.18 4.27
CA PHE A 29 -11.23 13.61 3.14
C PHE A 29 -10.93 14.69 2.12
N ILE A 30 -9.68 14.70 1.66
CA ILE A 30 -9.26 15.67 0.66
C ILE A 30 -9.66 15.21 -0.74
N THR A 31 -9.85 16.17 -1.63
CA THR A 31 -10.06 15.92 -3.06
C THR A 31 -8.91 16.59 -3.81
N PRO A 32 -7.77 15.90 -3.97
CA PRO A 32 -6.62 16.48 -4.63
C PRO A 32 -6.77 16.45 -6.16
N ASP A 33 -6.10 17.37 -6.83
CA ASP A 33 -5.99 17.40 -8.29
C ASP A 33 -4.97 16.39 -8.85
N LYS A 34 -4.29 15.65 -7.95
CA LYS A 34 -3.27 14.65 -8.28
C LYS A 34 -3.83 13.24 -8.11
N PRO A 35 -3.30 12.25 -8.85
CA PRO A 35 -3.61 10.84 -8.62
C PRO A 35 -3.43 10.45 -7.15
N VAL A 36 -4.35 9.64 -6.62
CA VAL A 36 -4.29 9.15 -5.23
C VAL A 36 -3.89 7.69 -5.23
N ILE A 37 -2.81 7.38 -4.53
CA ILE A 37 -2.37 6.01 -4.25
C ILE A 37 -2.60 5.72 -2.77
N ALA A 38 -3.45 4.75 -2.47
CA ALA A 38 -3.72 4.35 -1.09
C ALA A 38 -2.78 3.24 -0.62
N VAL A 39 -2.47 3.25 0.67
CA VAL A 39 -1.72 2.18 1.34
C VAL A 39 -2.54 1.63 2.48
N CYS A 40 -2.84 0.33 2.43
CA CYS A 40 -3.53 -0.38 3.50
C CYS A 40 -2.72 -1.60 3.96
N GLY A 41 -3.13 -2.22 5.05
CA GLY A 41 -2.48 -3.42 5.56
C GLY A 41 -2.72 -3.59 7.05
N LYS A 42 -2.41 -4.78 7.54
CA LYS A 42 -2.57 -5.14 8.95
C LYS A 42 -1.71 -4.27 9.85
N SER A 43 -2.16 -4.06 11.08
CA SER A 43 -1.36 -3.37 12.10
C SER A 43 0.00 -4.04 12.29
N ASN A 44 1.05 -3.23 12.37
CA ASN A 44 2.44 -3.68 12.50
C ASN A 44 2.99 -4.46 11.28
N VAL A 45 2.32 -4.42 10.13
CA VAL A 45 2.82 -4.99 8.88
C VAL A 45 4.05 -4.24 8.35
N GLY A 46 4.28 -3.00 8.79
CA GLY A 46 5.39 -2.15 8.33
C GLY A 46 4.96 -0.98 7.44
N LYS A 47 3.67 -0.59 7.49
CA LYS A 47 3.09 0.45 6.62
C LYS A 47 3.82 1.79 6.73
N SER A 48 4.01 2.34 7.92
CA SER A 48 4.76 3.59 8.11
C SER A 48 6.23 3.48 7.67
N SER A 49 6.87 2.32 7.88
CA SER A 49 8.24 2.09 7.42
C SER A 49 8.32 2.05 5.88
N PHE A 50 7.33 1.45 5.23
CA PHE A 50 7.21 1.43 3.77
C PHE A 50 7.04 2.84 3.21
N ILE A 51 6.15 3.65 3.78
CA ILE A 51 5.94 5.05 3.37
C ILE A 51 7.24 5.86 3.54
N ASN A 52 7.91 5.69 4.68
CA ASN A 52 9.19 6.36 4.96
C ASN A 52 10.30 5.94 3.98
N MET A 53 10.34 4.66 3.61
CA MET A 53 11.26 4.14 2.60
C MET A 53 11.00 4.77 1.24
N LEU A 54 9.76 4.84 0.80
CA LEU A 54 9.41 5.48 -0.48
C LEU A 54 9.80 6.95 -0.49
N ALA A 55 9.53 7.67 0.60
CA ALA A 55 9.83 9.08 0.75
C ALA A 55 11.32 9.41 0.93
N ASN A 56 12.20 8.42 1.11
CA ASN A 56 13.59 8.63 1.58
C ASN A 56 13.68 9.43 2.89
N GLN A 57 12.68 9.32 3.77
CA GLN A 57 12.61 10.07 5.03
C GLN A 57 12.34 9.13 6.20
N LYS A 58 13.11 9.26 7.28
CA LYS A 58 12.99 8.35 8.44
C LYS A 58 11.75 8.61 9.32
N LYS A 59 11.13 9.78 9.22
CA LYS A 59 10.10 10.25 10.17
C LYS A 59 8.90 10.94 9.52
N LEU A 60 8.66 10.74 8.21
CA LEU A 60 7.49 11.31 7.53
C LEU A 60 6.19 10.70 8.09
N ALA A 61 6.06 9.39 7.98
CA ALA A 61 4.99 8.65 8.63
C ALA A 61 5.45 8.19 10.02
N LYS A 62 4.65 8.48 11.05
CA LYS A 62 4.97 8.09 12.44
C LYS A 62 4.82 6.58 12.58
N THR A 63 5.90 5.91 12.95
CA THR A 63 5.86 4.51 13.36
C THR A 63 5.35 4.45 14.80
N SER A 64 4.12 4.02 15.02
CA SER A 64 3.63 3.79 16.38
C SER A 64 3.69 2.31 16.70
N SER A 65 4.33 1.96 17.82
CA SER A 65 4.28 0.62 18.40
C SER A 65 3.02 0.39 19.24
N ALA A 66 2.22 1.44 19.51
CA ALA A 66 1.03 1.34 20.32
C ALA A 66 -0.19 0.99 19.44
N PRO A 67 -0.82 -0.18 19.65
CA PRO A 67 -2.01 -0.57 18.91
C PRO A 67 -3.17 0.38 19.22
N GLY A 68 -4.00 0.70 18.21
CA GLY A 68 -5.27 1.41 18.40
C GLY A 68 -5.25 2.93 18.29
N ARG A 69 -4.11 3.59 18.02
CA ARG A 69 -4.03 5.06 17.96
C ARG A 69 -4.34 5.69 16.61
N THR A 70 -4.22 4.99 15.50
CA THR A 70 -4.37 5.61 14.17
C THR A 70 -5.61 5.07 13.48
N ARG A 71 -6.73 5.77 13.67
CA ARG A 71 -7.98 5.54 12.94
C ARG A 71 -8.18 6.60 11.86
N LEU A 72 -7.13 7.33 11.55
CA LEU A 72 -7.14 8.44 10.63
C LEU A 72 -6.60 7.98 9.28
N VAL A 73 -7.16 8.53 8.23
CA VAL A 73 -6.53 8.52 6.92
C VAL A 73 -5.51 9.65 6.90
N ASN A 74 -4.22 9.32 6.73
CA ASN A 74 -3.18 10.34 6.66
C ASN A 74 -2.81 10.57 5.20
N TYR A 75 -2.73 11.83 4.81
CA TYR A 75 -2.38 12.21 3.45
C TYR A 75 -0.99 12.83 3.38
N PHE A 76 -0.23 12.40 2.39
CA PHE A 76 1.13 12.87 2.12
C PHE A 76 1.25 13.30 0.67
N ASP A 77 1.85 14.45 0.40
CA ASP A 77 2.20 14.88 -0.95
C ASP A 77 3.57 14.32 -1.35
N PHE A 78 3.59 13.49 -2.37
CA PHE A 78 4.80 12.91 -2.96
C PHE A 78 5.25 13.65 -4.24
N GLY A 79 4.70 14.84 -4.49
CA GLY A 79 4.97 15.63 -5.68
C GLY A 79 4.09 15.23 -6.86
N ALA A 80 4.34 14.08 -7.48
CA ALA A 80 3.57 13.58 -8.63
C ALA A 80 2.22 12.93 -8.25
N PHE A 81 2.01 12.53 -7.00
CA PHE A 81 0.79 11.90 -6.50
C PHE A 81 0.58 12.18 -5.01
N ILE A 82 -0.61 11.93 -4.53
CA ILE A 82 -0.94 11.93 -3.11
C ILE A 82 -0.95 10.48 -2.60
N LEU A 83 -0.24 10.22 -1.51
CA LEU A 83 -0.30 8.95 -0.81
C LEU A 83 -1.28 9.05 0.35
N ALA A 84 -2.29 8.18 0.38
CA ALA A 84 -3.26 8.05 1.46
C ALA A 84 -2.93 6.81 2.31
N ASP A 85 -2.47 7.04 3.55
CA ASP A 85 -2.19 6.00 4.54
C ASP A 85 -3.46 5.65 5.29
N LEU A 86 -4.07 4.51 4.95
CA LEU A 86 -5.31 4.06 5.56
C LEU A 86 -5.06 3.45 6.95
N PRO A 87 -6.03 3.52 7.87
CA PRO A 87 -5.90 2.91 9.18
C PRO A 87 -5.70 1.39 9.05
N GLY A 88 -4.73 0.86 9.80
CA GLY A 88 -4.45 -0.58 9.79
C GLY A 88 -5.61 -1.41 10.32
N TYR A 89 -5.77 -2.63 9.79
CA TYR A 89 -6.77 -3.61 10.25
C TYR A 89 -6.14 -4.71 11.13
N GLY A 90 -6.95 -5.69 11.56
CA GLY A 90 -6.46 -6.92 12.20
C GLY A 90 -5.97 -6.74 13.63
N PHE A 91 -6.52 -5.81 14.38
CA PHE A 91 -6.25 -5.71 15.81
C PHE A 91 -6.96 -6.84 16.57
N ALA A 92 -6.21 -7.76 17.17
CA ALA A 92 -6.76 -8.88 17.95
C ALA A 92 -7.60 -8.44 19.17
N GLN A 93 -7.42 -7.21 19.65
CA GLN A 93 -8.03 -6.70 20.90
C GLN A 93 -8.98 -5.51 20.67
N VAL A 94 -9.50 -5.30 19.46
CA VAL A 94 -10.47 -4.22 19.24
C VAL A 94 -11.91 -4.72 19.39
N SER A 95 -12.76 -3.88 19.98
CA SER A 95 -14.17 -4.19 20.12
C SER A 95 -14.89 -4.30 18.77
N LYS A 96 -16.03 -5.00 18.73
CA LYS A 96 -16.88 -5.09 17.52
C LYS A 96 -17.25 -3.69 16.98
N THR A 97 -17.47 -2.73 17.89
CA THR A 97 -17.79 -1.33 17.54
C THR A 97 -16.63 -0.63 16.86
N GLU A 98 -15.40 -0.96 17.20
CA GLU A 98 -14.20 -0.40 16.57
C GLU A 98 -13.94 -0.98 15.20
N LYS A 99 -14.16 -2.30 15.02
CA LYS A 99 -14.14 -2.94 13.68
C LYS A 99 -15.18 -2.31 12.74
N ALA A 100 -16.40 -2.07 13.24
CA ALA A 100 -17.44 -1.42 12.47
C ALA A 100 -17.09 0.04 12.07
N LYS A 101 -16.48 0.80 12.97
CA LYS A 101 -16.00 2.16 12.64
C LYS A 101 -14.90 2.14 11.58
N TRP A 102 -13.97 1.18 11.67
CA TRP A 102 -12.92 1.01 10.68
C TRP A 102 -13.50 0.67 9.31
N ALA A 103 -14.41 -0.32 9.22
CA ALA A 103 -15.09 -0.69 8.00
C ALA A 103 -15.83 0.52 7.38
N LYS A 104 -16.57 1.29 8.20
CA LYS A 104 -17.25 2.51 7.77
C LYS A 104 -16.28 3.56 7.21
N THR A 105 -15.09 3.71 7.79
CA THR A 105 -14.08 4.64 7.28
C THR A 105 -13.55 4.18 5.92
N LEU A 106 -13.31 2.89 5.73
CA LEU A 106 -12.91 2.32 4.44
C LEU A 106 -13.99 2.48 3.38
N ASP A 107 -15.24 2.11 3.71
CA ASP A 107 -16.36 2.27 2.78
C ASP A 107 -16.53 3.72 2.35
N ALA A 108 -16.41 4.66 3.30
CA ALA A 108 -16.45 6.08 2.99
C ALA A 108 -15.27 6.53 2.10
N PHE A 109 -14.05 6.04 2.38
CA PHE A 109 -12.87 6.36 1.59
C PHE A 109 -12.97 5.81 0.16
N PHE A 110 -13.42 4.57 0.01
CA PHE A 110 -13.54 3.91 -1.29
C PHE A 110 -14.85 4.21 -2.04
N ARG A 111 -15.76 5.02 -1.48
CA ARG A 111 -17.01 5.42 -2.17
C ARG A 111 -16.72 6.16 -3.48
N ASP A 112 -15.76 7.08 -3.45
CA ASP A 112 -15.28 7.80 -4.62
C ASP A 112 -14.08 7.08 -5.25
N LYS A 113 -14.24 5.79 -5.55
CA LYS A 113 -13.16 4.93 -6.05
C LYS A 113 -12.49 5.46 -7.32
N GLU A 114 -13.21 6.22 -8.14
CA GLU A 114 -12.69 6.84 -9.36
C GLU A 114 -11.54 7.84 -9.08
N LYS A 115 -11.48 8.38 -7.85
CA LYS A 115 -10.37 9.25 -7.41
C LYS A 115 -9.13 8.47 -6.96
N ILE A 116 -9.24 7.14 -6.84
CA ILE A 116 -8.17 6.30 -6.32
C ILE A 116 -7.52 5.58 -7.49
N THR A 117 -6.33 6.00 -7.84
CA THR A 117 -5.57 5.41 -8.94
C THR A 117 -5.17 3.96 -8.63
N HIS A 118 -4.77 3.67 -7.38
CA HIS A 118 -4.29 2.34 -7.00
C HIS A 118 -4.23 2.14 -5.49
N VAL A 119 -4.23 0.88 -5.06
CA VAL A 119 -4.03 0.49 -3.66
C VAL A 119 -2.79 -0.41 -3.53
N PHE A 120 -1.84 -0.04 -2.70
CA PHE A 120 -0.81 -0.96 -2.20
C PHE A 120 -1.30 -1.61 -0.91
N MET A 121 -1.63 -2.90 -1.00
CA MET A 121 -2.03 -3.71 0.15
C MET A 121 -0.81 -4.43 0.72
N LEU A 122 -0.42 -4.09 1.94
CA LEU A 122 0.78 -4.61 2.58
C LEU A 122 0.50 -5.89 3.36
N ALA A 123 1.32 -6.92 3.12
CA ALA A 123 1.32 -8.18 3.86
C ALA A 123 2.74 -8.52 4.35
N ASP A 124 2.87 -9.24 5.46
CA ASP A 124 4.17 -9.66 6.00
C ASP A 124 4.62 -10.94 5.29
N CYS A 125 5.74 -10.89 4.56
CA CYS A 125 6.24 -12.02 3.76
C CYS A 125 6.59 -13.28 4.57
N ARG A 126 6.67 -13.19 5.90
CA ARG A 126 7.06 -14.29 6.79
C ARG A 126 5.90 -15.22 7.16
N HIS A 127 4.68 -14.83 6.88
CA HIS A 127 3.46 -15.49 7.30
C HIS A 127 2.52 -15.68 6.12
N ASP A 128 1.68 -16.70 6.22
CA ASP A 128 0.56 -16.86 5.30
C ASP A 128 -0.43 -15.71 5.47
N PRO A 129 -1.21 -15.38 4.41
CA PRO A 129 -2.24 -14.36 4.48
C PRO A 129 -3.23 -14.66 5.61
N THR A 130 -3.52 -13.65 6.41
CA THR A 130 -4.52 -13.79 7.48
C THR A 130 -5.94 -13.66 6.91
N VAL A 131 -6.95 -14.10 7.67
CA VAL A 131 -8.35 -13.92 7.28
C VAL A 131 -8.67 -12.44 6.97
N ASP A 132 -8.12 -11.52 7.74
CA ASP A 132 -8.33 -10.08 7.49
C ASP A 132 -7.65 -9.64 6.16
N ASP A 133 -6.52 -10.24 5.77
CA ASP A 133 -5.85 -9.95 4.50
C ASP A 133 -6.68 -10.47 3.31
N VAL A 134 -7.20 -11.68 3.41
CA VAL A 134 -8.10 -12.27 2.40
C VAL A 134 -9.36 -11.40 2.24
N GLN A 135 -10.02 -11.04 3.36
CA GLN A 135 -11.21 -10.18 3.33
C GLN A 135 -10.94 -8.81 2.68
N MET A 136 -9.76 -8.23 2.91
CA MET A 136 -9.38 -6.97 2.26
C MET A 136 -9.24 -7.15 0.74
N ILE A 137 -8.61 -8.23 0.29
CA ILE A 137 -8.47 -8.52 -1.15
C ILE A 137 -9.83 -8.78 -1.79
N GLU A 138 -10.69 -9.58 -1.15
CA GLU A 138 -12.06 -9.79 -1.60
C GLU A 138 -12.84 -8.47 -1.72
N TYR A 139 -12.67 -7.58 -0.74
CA TYR A 139 -13.27 -6.24 -0.76
C TYR A 139 -12.77 -5.43 -1.97
N LEU A 140 -11.46 -5.38 -2.21
CA LEU A 140 -10.87 -4.65 -3.33
C LEU A 140 -11.34 -5.22 -4.69
N HIS A 141 -11.41 -6.54 -4.81
CA HIS A 141 -11.94 -7.21 -6.00
C HIS A 141 -13.43 -6.91 -6.23
N PHE A 142 -14.25 -7.04 -5.18
CA PHE A 142 -15.69 -6.80 -5.26
C PHE A 142 -16.02 -5.37 -5.72
N HIS A 143 -15.24 -4.39 -5.25
CA HIS A 143 -15.40 -3.00 -5.62
C HIS A 143 -14.65 -2.60 -6.90
N VAL A 144 -13.97 -3.55 -7.55
CA VAL A 144 -13.16 -3.32 -8.78
C VAL A 144 -12.11 -2.22 -8.55
N ILE A 145 -11.45 -2.23 -7.39
CA ILE A 145 -10.39 -1.28 -7.04
C ILE A 145 -9.05 -1.88 -7.45
N PRO A 146 -8.26 -1.21 -8.30
CA PRO A 146 -6.96 -1.75 -8.72
C PRO A 146 -5.97 -1.80 -7.57
N PHE A 147 -5.25 -2.91 -7.41
CA PHE A 147 -4.31 -3.06 -6.30
C PHE A 147 -3.07 -3.90 -6.66
N THR A 148 -2.06 -3.77 -5.83
CA THR A 148 -0.85 -4.61 -5.81
C THR A 148 -0.58 -5.02 -4.36
N VAL A 149 -0.29 -6.29 -4.13
CA VAL A 149 0.15 -6.76 -2.81
C VAL A 149 1.63 -6.49 -2.64
N VAL A 150 2.02 -5.81 -1.57
CA VAL A 150 3.41 -5.53 -1.23
C VAL A 150 3.82 -6.37 -0.02
N LEU A 151 4.66 -7.36 -0.26
CA LEU A 151 5.24 -8.21 0.78
C LEU A 151 6.35 -7.45 1.49
N THR A 152 6.12 -7.11 2.75
CA THR A 152 7.08 -6.38 3.58
C THR A 152 8.04 -7.33 4.31
N LYS A 153 9.11 -6.77 4.90
CA LYS A 153 10.09 -7.48 5.73
C LYS A 153 10.86 -8.58 4.97
N GLY A 154 11.08 -8.39 3.68
CA GLY A 154 11.81 -9.33 2.82
C GLY A 154 13.23 -9.65 3.29
N ASP A 155 13.84 -8.76 4.09
CA ASP A 155 15.14 -8.97 4.74
C ASP A 155 15.15 -10.09 5.79
N LYS A 156 13.98 -10.49 6.28
CA LYS A 156 13.86 -11.56 7.31
C LYS A 156 13.86 -12.96 6.71
N LEU A 157 13.85 -13.10 5.40
CA LEU A 157 13.90 -14.36 4.68
C LEU A 157 15.12 -14.42 3.74
N SER A 158 15.62 -15.62 3.48
CA SER A 158 16.60 -15.82 2.40
C SER A 158 15.91 -15.56 1.04
N LYS A 159 16.69 -15.21 0.02
CA LYS A 159 16.17 -14.97 -1.34
C LYS A 159 15.32 -16.14 -1.86
N MET A 160 15.74 -17.37 -1.60
CA MET A 160 15.01 -18.58 -1.99
C MET A 160 13.67 -18.67 -1.26
N LYS A 161 13.67 -18.56 0.07
CA LYS A 161 12.44 -18.58 0.87
C LYS A 161 11.49 -17.45 0.52
N LEU A 162 12.01 -16.25 0.27
CA LEU A 162 11.18 -15.10 -0.15
C LEU A 162 10.47 -15.40 -1.48
N LYS A 163 11.15 -16.03 -2.44
CA LYS A 163 10.56 -16.43 -3.72
C LYS A 163 9.49 -17.51 -3.54
N GLU A 164 9.76 -18.51 -2.71
CA GLU A 164 8.80 -19.58 -2.37
C GLU A 164 7.55 -19.01 -1.68
N HIS A 165 7.72 -18.18 -0.64
CA HIS A 165 6.62 -17.53 0.07
C HIS A 165 5.81 -16.60 -0.84
N LYS A 166 6.48 -15.81 -1.69
CA LYS A 166 5.79 -14.97 -2.68
C LYS A 166 4.85 -15.80 -3.57
N ARG A 167 5.33 -16.96 -4.04
CA ARG A 167 4.52 -17.85 -4.88
C ARG A 167 3.36 -18.49 -4.09
N ALA A 168 3.61 -18.95 -2.87
CA ALA A 168 2.60 -19.51 -2.00
C ALA A 168 1.50 -18.47 -1.70
N ILE A 169 1.88 -17.28 -1.28
CA ILE A 169 0.94 -16.17 -0.99
C ILE A 169 0.14 -15.78 -2.24
N ALA A 170 0.76 -15.75 -3.43
CA ALA A 170 0.05 -15.49 -4.67
C ALA A 170 -1.04 -16.53 -4.92
N ASN A 171 -0.72 -17.82 -4.73
CA ASN A 171 -1.69 -18.91 -4.89
C ASN A 171 -2.82 -18.82 -3.85
N ASP A 172 -2.51 -18.60 -2.58
CA ASP A 172 -3.49 -18.49 -1.49
C ASP A 172 -4.47 -17.33 -1.68
N LEU A 173 -4.01 -16.26 -2.33
CA LEU A 173 -4.80 -15.06 -2.62
C LEU A 173 -5.44 -15.08 -4.02
N TYR A 174 -5.28 -16.17 -4.78
CA TYR A 174 -5.75 -16.31 -6.17
C TYR A 174 -5.24 -15.19 -7.09
N LEU A 175 -3.98 -14.79 -6.87
CA LEU A 175 -3.29 -13.75 -7.64
C LEU A 175 -2.15 -14.34 -8.48
N THR A 176 -1.69 -13.58 -9.48
CA THR A 176 -0.44 -13.88 -10.17
C THR A 176 0.76 -13.31 -9.42
N GLU A 177 1.95 -13.87 -9.60
CA GLU A 177 3.17 -13.33 -8.98
C GLU A 177 3.47 -11.88 -9.40
N ASN A 178 2.96 -11.44 -10.56
CA ASN A 178 3.10 -10.06 -11.04
C ASN A 178 2.26 -9.05 -10.25
N ASN A 179 1.24 -9.52 -9.54
CA ASN A 179 0.45 -8.69 -8.63
C ASN A 179 1.13 -8.49 -7.27
N LEU A 180 2.26 -9.18 -7.03
CA LEU A 180 2.99 -9.11 -5.76
C LEU A 180 4.37 -8.49 -5.97
N LEU A 181 4.72 -7.51 -5.12
CA LEU A 181 6.06 -6.95 -5.00
C LEU A 181 6.63 -7.32 -3.63
N ALA A 182 7.93 -7.62 -3.54
CA ALA A 182 8.57 -7.90 -2.27
C ALA A 182 9.51 -6.75 -1.89
N THR A 183 9.42 -6.29 -0.63
CA THR A 183 10.17 -5.12 -0.16
C THR A 183 10.80 -5.34 1.22
N SER A 184 11.84 -4.56 1.49
CA SER A 184 12.40 -4.38 2.83
C SER A 184 12.67 -2.89 3.07
N SER A 185 11.98 -2.33 4.03
CA SER A 185 12.24 -0.94 4.44
C SER A 185 13.57 -0.78 5.19
N GLU A 186 14.15 -1.86 5.67
CA GLU A 186 15.44 -1.88 6.36
C GLU A 186 16.60 -1.75 5.37
N THR A 187 16.53 -2.49 4.25
CA THR A 187 17.63 -2.56 3.26
C THR A 187 17.36 -1.74 2.00
N GLY A 188 16.14 -1.26 1.79
CA GLY A 188 15.71 -0.62 0.55
C GLY A 188 15.40 -1.60 -0.59
N TYR A 189 15.48 -2.92 -0.35
CA TYR A 189 15.17 -3.93 -1.35
C TYR A 189 13.74 -3.76 -1.89
N GLY A 190 13.56 -3.88 -3.21
CA GLY A 190 12.28 -3.81 -3.90
C GLY A 190 11.68 -2.40 -3.98
N LYS A 191 12.38 -1.37 -3.50
CA LYS A 191 11.90 0.02 -3.62
C LYS A 191 11.77 0.45 -5.07
N ASP A 192 12.75 0.14 -5.90
CA ASP A 192 12.74 0.50 -7.31
C ASP A 192 11.60 -0.19 -8.05
N ASP A 193 11.26 -1.44 -7.72
CA ASP A 193 10.10 -2.14 -8.30
C ASP A 193 8.78 -1.45 -7.97
N VAL A 194 8.64 -0.94 -6.73
CA VAL A 194 7.45 -0.16 -6.33
C VAL A 194 7.41 1.18 -7.07
N LEU A 195 8.53 1.88 -7.21
CA LEU A 195 8.60 3.14 -7.94
C LEU A 195 8.29 2.96 -9.44
N LEU A 196 8.77 1.89 -10.06
CA LEU A 196 8.42 1.54 -11.44
C LEU A 196 6.92 1.26 -11.58
N ARG A 197 6.32 0.54 -10.63
CA ARG A 197 4.88 0.32 -10.62
C ARG A 197 4.11 1.64 -10.48
N ILE A 198 4.54 2.54 -9.61
CA ILE A 198 3.93 3.88 -9.47
C ILE A 198 4.07 4.67 -10.78
N GLU A 199 5.22 4.64 -11.42
CA GLU A 199 5.46 5.29 -12.71
C GLU A 199 4.47 4.83 -13.80
N GLU A 200 4.28 3.51 -13.92
CA GLU A 200 3.33 2.90 -14.84
C GLU A 200 1.87 3.34 -14.56
N LEU A 201 1.51 3.43 -13.28
CA LEU A 201 0.17 3.86 -12.86
C LEU A 201 -0.08 5.33 -13.18
N LEU A 202 0.91 6.20 -12.92
CA LEU A 202 0.81 7.63 -13.20
C LEU A 202 0.74 7.91 -14.71
N GLN A 203 1.47 7.15 -15.53
CA GLN A 203 1.40 7.24 -16.99
C GLN A 203 -0.01 6.94 -17.49
N ARG A 204 -0.60 5.83 -17.07
CA ARG A 204 -1.98 5.45 -17.43
C ARG A 204 -3.02 6.48 -16.99
N ALA A 205 -2.91 6.97 -15.74
CA ALA A 205 -3.84 7.99 -15.23
C ALA A 205 -3.76 9.30 -16.05
N ASN A 206 -2.60 9.66 -16.58
CA ASN A 206 -2.45 10.85 -17.42
C ASN A 206 -3.00 10.63 -18.84
N GLU A 207 -2.93 9.41 -19.38
CA GLU A 207 -3.50 9.05 -20.68
C GLU A 207 -5.04 9.10 -20.65
N GLU A 208 -5.67 8.61 -19.56
CA GLU A 208 -7.12 8.62 -19.36
C GLU A 208 -7.72 10.02 -19.18
N ILE A 209 -6.93 11.03 -18.76
CA ILE A 209 -7.37 12.43 -18.60
C ILE A 209 -7.20 13.21 -19.91
N GLY A 210 -6.37 12.72 -20.84
CA GLY A 210 -6.05 13.42 -22.11
C GLY A 210 -6.97 13.07 -23.28
N ASP A 211 -7.84 12.07 -23.11
CA ASP A 211 -8.90 11.67 -24.06
C ASP A 211 -10.26 12.26 -23.63
#